data_603cc57b5f80f32afa67d6995e23a37d
#
_entry.id   603cc57b5f80f32afa67d6995e23a37d
#
_cell.length_a   1.000
_cell.length_b   1.000
_cell.length_c   1.000
_cell.angle_alpha   90.00
_cell.angle_beta   90.00
_cell.angle_gamma   90.00
#
_symmetry.space_group_name_H-M   'P 1'
#
loop_
_entity.id
_entity.type
_entity.pdbx_description
1 polymer ?
#
loop_
_entity_poly.entity_id
_entity_poly.type
_entity_poly.pdbx_seq_one_letter_code
_entity_poly.pdbx_strand_id
1 'polypeptide(L)'
;MRETFNNRPIYALSEITQSLQNVISKTYTHSYYVKAEILKLNYYPHSGHCFPELVEKENGKIKAEMRALIWSSQFQTINDRFLTITGEPLKENITILCLASVEFSARYGLSLHIEDIEPIYTLGEMERNRRETI
;
A
#
# COMPACT_ATOMS: atom_id res chain seq x y z
N MET A 1 -15.17 12.93 -34.61
CA MET A 1 -16.30 12.07 -34.25
C MET A 1 -15.75 10.75 -33.71
N ARG A 2 -16.30 10.25 -32.59
CA ARG A 2 -15.83 9.02 -31.93
C ARG A 2 -16.30 7.80 -32.72
N GLU A 3 -15.44 6.82 -32.88
CA GLU A 3 -15.81 5.54 -33.47
C GLU A 3 -16.81 4.80 -32.58
N THR A 4 -17.67 4.00 -33.22
CA THR A 4 -18.67 3.19 -32.52
C THR A 4 -18.64 1.76 -33.02
N PHE A 5 -19.10 0.85 -32.15
CA PHE A 5 -19.30 -0.56 -32.47
C PHE A 5 -20.58 -1.03 -31.76
N ASN A 6 -21.49 -1.65 -32.50
CA ASN A 6 -22.80 -2.07 -31.97
C ASN A 6 -23.52 -0.95 -31.20
N ASN A 7 -23.50 0.25 -31.75
CA ASN A 7 -24.12 1.46 -31.19
C ASN A 7 -23.53 1.92 -29.86
N ARG A 8 -22.34 1.47 -29.52
CA ARG A 8 -21.62 1.90 -28.31
C ARG A 8 -20.32 2.60 -28.71
N PRO A 9 -19.95 3.66 -28.01
CA PRO A 9 -18.70 4.34 -28.33
C PRO A 9 -17.48 3.46 -28.01
N ILE A 10 -16.44 3.65 -28.83
CA ILE A 10 -15.16 2.98 -28.60
C ILE A 10 -14.24 3.96 -27.86
N TYR A 11 -13.64 3.49 -26.78
CA TYR A 11 -12.68 4.27 -25.98
C TYR A 11 -11.29 3.69 -26.13
N ALA A 12 -10.29 4.56 -26.21
CA ALA A 12 -8.91 4.14 -26.08
C ALA A 12 -8.66 3.73 -24.63
N LEU A 13 -7.72 2.82 -24.41
CA LEU A 13 -7.38 2.39 -23.06
C LEU A 13 -6.95 3.59 -22.20
N SER A 14 -6.19 4.52 -22.76
CA SER A 14 -5.75 5.73 -22.07
C SER A 14 -6.92 6.63 -21.60
N GLU A 15 -8.04 6.60 -22.32
CA GLU A 15 -9.22 7.36 -21.90
C GLU A 15 -9.83 6.76 -20.63
N ILE A 16 -9.86 5.42 -20.52
CA ILE A 16 -10.36 4.75 -19.33
C ILE A 16 -9.42 4.98 -18.14
N THR A 17 -8.11 4.83 -18.36
CA THR A 17 -7.15 5.02 -17.26
C THR A 17 -7.13 6.48 -16.79
N GLN A 18 -7.28 7.45 -17.71
CA GLN A 18 -7.36 8.85 -17.33
C GLN A 18 -8.63 9.15 -16.53
N SER A 19 -9.75 8.55 -16.92
CA SER A 19 -11.01 8.69 -16.19
C SER A 19 -10.88 8.14 -14.77
N LEU A 20 -10.29 6.97 -14.63
CA LEU A 20 -10.05 6.36 -13.31
C LEU A 20 -9.13 7.23 -12.45
N GLN A 21 -8.06 7.76 -13.04
CA GLN A 21 -7.14 8.64 -12.33
C GLN A 21 -7.86 9.88 -11.82
N ASN A 22 -8.72 10.49 -12.66
CA ASN A 22 -9.49 11.65 -12.27
C ASN A 22 -10.46 11.36 -11.12
N VAL A 23 -11.18 10.24 -11.20
CA VAL A 23 -12.12 9.83 -10.15
C VAL A 23 -11.40 9.57 -8.83
N ILE A 24 -10.31 8.83 -8.88
CA ILE A 24 -9.52 8.50 -7.66
C ILE A 24 -8.96 9.77 -7.04
N SER A 25 -8.36 10.67 -7.83
CA SER A 25 -7.75 11.89 -7.30
C SER A 25 -8.79 12.85 -6.70
N LYS A 26 -10.00 12.85 -7.21
CA LYS A 26 -11.08 13.68 -6.67
C LYS A 26 -11.72 13.09 -5.42
N THR A 27 -11.75 11.76 -5.32
CA THR A 27 -12.40 11.06 -4.22
C THR A 27 -11.46 10.90 -3.04
N TYR A 28 -10.21 10.51 -3.29
CA TYR A 28 -9.22 10.25 -2.27
C TYR A 28 -8.23 11.40 -2.22
N THR A 29 -8.65 12.51 -1.59
CA THR A 29 -7.89 13.76 -1.56
C THR A 29 -6.95 13.88 -0.38
N HIS A 30 -7.02 12.95 0.57
CA HIS A 30 -6.25 12.99 1.81
C HIS A 30 -5.38 11.75 1.93
N SER A 31 -4.45 11.79 2.89
CA SER A 31 -3.75 10.61 3.34
C SER A 31 -4.55 9.98 4.47
N TYR A 32 -4.54 8.66 4.54
CA TYR A 32 -5.33 7.89 5.50
C TYR A 32 -4.42 6.98 6.30
N TYR A 33 -4.77 6.79 7.57
CA TYR A 33 -4.13 5.74 8.35
C TYR A 33 -4.78 4.41 8.00
N VAL A 34 -3.96 3.47 7.56
CA VAL A 34 -4.41 2.16 7.10
C VAL A 34 -3.71 1.08 7.90
N LYS A 35 -4.49 0.17 8.46
CA LYS A 35 -3.98 -1.01 9.14
C LYS A 35 -3.96 -2.17 8.17
N ALA A 36 -2.82 -2.84 8.04
CA ALA A 36 -2.69 -3.97 7.14
C ALA A 36 -1.51 -4.85 7.56
N GLU A 37 -1.51 -6.08 7.07
CA GLU A 37 -0.39 -6.99 7.23
C GLU A 37 0.48 -6.96 5.96
N ILE A 38 1.79 -6.96 6.11
CA ILE A 38 2.71 -7.08 4.97
C ILE A 38 2.79 -8.55 4.58
N LEU A 39 2.28 -8.89 3.39
CA LEU A 39 2.39 -10.23 2.86
C LEU A 39 3.76 -10.45 2.23
N LYS A 40 4.21 -9.51 1.43
CA LYS A 40 5.53 -9.50 0.81
C LYS A 40 6.07 -8.08 0.84
N LEU A 41 7.36 -7.94 1.12
CA LEU A 41 7.97 -6.62 1.20
C LEU A 41 8.42 -6.09 -0.15
N ASN A 42 9.01 -6.92 -0.99
CA ASN A 42 9.47 -6.57 -2.35
C ASN A 42 10.38 -5.33 -2.39
N TYR A 43 11.44 -5.37 -1.60
CA TYR A 43 12.43 -4.30 -1.61
C TYR A 43 13.43 -4.52 -2.74
N TYR A 44 13.70 -3.47 -3.52
CA TYR A 44 14.63 -3.49 -4.65
C TYR A 44 15.86 -2.65 -4.34
N PRO A 45 16.99 -3.28 -3.97
CA PRO A 45 18.20 -2.54 -3.57
C PRO A 45 18.75 -1.61 -4.66
N HIS A 46 18.56 -1.96 -5.93
CA HIS A 46 19.06 -1.17 -7.06
C HIS A 46 18.45 0.24 -7.10
N SER A 47 17.14 0.34 -6.91
CA SER A 47 16.44 1.61 -6.93
C SER A 47 16.25 2.18 -5.53
N GLY A 48 16.25 1.32 -4.50
CA GLY A 48 15.90 1.68 -3.14
C GLY A 48 14.41 1.78 -2.91
N HIS A 49 13.59 1.50 -3.93
CA HIS A 49 12.13 1.50 -3.79
C HIS A 49 11.65 0.21 -3.17
N CYS A 50 10.53 0.27 -2.47
CA CYS A 50 9.88 -0.88 -1.85
C CYS A 50 8.43 -0.93 -2.32
N PHE A 51 7.96 -2.14 -2.67
CA PHE A 51 6.60 -2.35 -3.17
C PHE A 51 5.88 -3.38 -2.31
N PRO A 52 5.49 -3.02 -1.07
CA PRO A 52 4.83 -3.97 -0.19
C PRO A 52 3.49 -4.43 -0.76
N GLU A 53 3.21 -5.72 -0.60
CA GLU A 53 1.87 -6.26 -0.84
C GLU A 53 1.16 -6.32 0.49
N LEU A 54 0.08 -5.55 0.64
CA LEU A 54 -0.66 -5.43 1.88
C LEU A 54 -1.92 -6.27 1.82
N VAL A 55 -2.23 -6.95 2.93
CA VAL A 55 -3.43 -7.76 3.04
C VAL A 55 -4.12 -7.50 4.37
N GLU A 56 -5.43 -7.73 4.37
CA GLU A 56 -6.23 -7.85 5.58
C GLU A 56 -6.78 -9.26 5.61
N LYS A 57 -6.59 -9.99 6.70
CA LYS A 57 -7.08 -11.36 6.85
C LYS A 57 -8.20 -11.40 7.88
N GLU A 58 -9.15 -12.29 7.63
CA GLU A 58 -10.23 -12.60 8.56
C GLU A 58 -10.42 -14.10 8.57
N ASN A 59 -10.31 -14.72 9.75
CA ASN A 59 -10.42 -16.17 9.91
C ASN A 59 -9.46 -16.95 9.00
N GLY A 60 -8.24 -16.44 8.86
CA GLY A 60 -7.19 -17.07 8.04
C GLY A 60 -7.33 -16.86 6.55
N LYS A 61 -8.35 -16.13 6.11
CA LYS A 61 -8.59 -15.85 4.69
C LYS A 61 -8.32 -14.38 4.38
N ILE A 62 -7.82 -14.13 3.17
CA ILE A 62 -7.59 -12.77 2.70
C ILE A 62 -8.93 -12.10 2.41
N LYS A 63 -9.25 -11.05 3.14
CA LYS A 63 -10.47 -10.26 2.97
C LYS A 63 -10.26 -9.10 2.00
N ALA A 64 -9.06 -8.53 1.99
CA ALA A 64 -8.69 -7.43 1.11
C ALA A 64 -7.20 -7.49 0.85
N GLU A 65 -6.79 -7.05 -0.34
CA GLU A 65 -5.37 -6.95 -0.65
C GLU A 65 -5.14 -5.78 -1.60
N MET A 66 -3.99 -5.14 -1.46
CA MET A 66 -3.64 -3.99 -2.27
C MET A 66 -2.14 -3.82 -2.31
N ARG A 67 -1.62 -3.42 -3.47
CA ARG A 67 -0.22 -3.06 -3.59
C ARG A 67 0.06 -1.71 -2.95
N ALA A 68 1.26 -1.58 -2.42
CA ALA A 68 1.73 -0.31 -1.88
C ALA A 68 3.07 0.06 -2.51
N LEU A 69 3.50 1.28 -2.26
CA LEU A 69 4.76 1.81 -2.77
C LEU A 69 5.37 2.70 -1.68
N ILE A 70 6.64 2.46 -1.39
CA ILE A 70 7.44 3.35 -0.56
C ILE A 70 8.62 3.80 -1.42
N TRP A 71 8.69 5.10 -1.73
CA TRP A 71 9.78 5.64 -2.54
C TRP A 71 11.11 5.54 -1.78
N SER A 72 12.20 5.40 -2.51
CA SER A 72 13.55 5.29 -1.93
C SER A 72 13.88 6.46 -1.00
N SER A 73 13.41 7.66 -1.33
CA SER A 73 13.62 8.85 -0.51
C SER A 73 13.01 8.75 0.89
N GLN A 74 12.02 7.89 1.05
CA GLN A 74 11.30 7.70 2.32
C GLN A 74 11.61 6.37 2.98
N PHE A 75 11.91 5.35 2.20
CA PHE A 75 12.08 3.98 2.71
C PHE A 75 13.16 3.87 3.77
N GLN A 76 14.33 4.45 3.51
CA GLN A 76 15.46 4.35 4.44
C GLN A 76 15.10 4.97 5.80
N THR A 77 14.52 6.15 5.79
CA THR A 77 14.10 6.84 7.01
C THR A 77 13.04 6.06 7.78
N ILE A 78 12.04 5.56 7.06
CA ILE A 78 10.95 4.76 7.64
C ILE A 78 11.51 3.48 8.26
N ASN A 79 12.34 2.76 7.52
CA ASN A 79 12.88 1.48 7.96
C ASN A 79 13.83 1.63 9.14
N ASP A 80 14.69 2.66 9.12
CA ASP A 80 15.63 2.94 10.22
C ASP A 80 14.88 3.26 11.51
N ARG A 81 13.84 4.09 11.42
CA ARG A 81 13.00 4.42 12.56
C ARG A 81 12.26 3.18 13.09
N PHE A 82 11.76 2.36 12.18
CA PHE A 82 11.09 1.12 12.53
C PHE A 82 12.03 0.17 13.26
N LEU A 83 13.23 -0.01 12.75
CA LEU A 83 14.26 -0.84 13.38
C LEU A 83 14.64 -0.31 14.76
N THR A 84 14.83 1.00 14.90
CA THR A 84 15.22 1.61 16.17
C THR A 84 14.16 1.38 17.26
N ILE A 85 12.89 1.46 16.91
CA ILE A 85 11.79 1.39 17.88
C ILE A 85 11.38 -0.06 18.17
N THR A 86 11.27 -0.89 17.13
CA THR A 86 10.78 -2.27 17.29
C THR A 86 11.90 -3.30 17.50
N GLY A 87 13.13 -2.95 17.16
CA GLY A 87 14.26 -3.88 17.22
C GLY A 87 14.43 -4.73 15.96
N GLU A 88 13.54 -4.59 14.99
CA GLU A 88 13.59 -5.34 13.74
C GLU A 88 13.26 -4.44 12.56
N PRO A 89 13.86 -4.67 11.38
CA PRO A 89 13.48 -3.91 10.19
C PRO A 89 12.09 -4.30 9.71
N LEU A 90 11.56 -3.53 8.75
CA LEU A 90 10.33 -3.91 8.07
C LEU A 90 10.52 -5.29 7.44
N LYS A 91 9.55 -6.15 7.60
CA LYS A 91 9.60 -7.53 7.13
C LYS A 91 8.20 -8.04 6.82
N GLU A 92 8.14 -9.26 6.31
CA GLU A 92 6.89 -9.93 6.00
C GLU A 92 6.21 -10.42 7.28
N ASN A 93 4.90 -10.60 7.18
CA ASN A 93 4.04 -11.17 8.23
C ASN A 93 3.94 -10.33 9.50
N ILE A 94 4.07 -9.01 9.36
CA ILE A 94 3.82 -8.09 10.47
C ILE A 94 2.65 -7.18 10.14
N THR A 95 1.92 -6.79 11.17
CA THR A 95 0.84 -5.81 11.05
C THR A 95 1.41 -4.40 11.22
N ILE A 96 1.09 -3.52 10.29
CA ILE A 96 1.55 -2.14 10.32
C ILE A 96 0.36 -1.18 10.35
N LEU A 97 0.60 0.01 10.86
CA LEU A 97 -0.26 1.16 10.69
C LEU A 97 0.52 2.15 9.82
N CYS A 98 0.06 2.38 8.61
CA CYS A 98 0.74 3.29 7.70
C CYS A 98 -0.13 4.50 7.37
N LEU A 99 0.52 5.62 7.09
CA LEU A 99 -0.11 6.80 6.55
C LEU A 99 0.09 6.76 5.04
N ALA A 100 -1.00 6.70 4.28
CA ALA A 100 -0.92 6.45 2.85
C ALA A 100 -1.96 7.24 2.07
N SER A 101 -1.60 7.62 0.86
CA SER A 101 -2.53 8.17 -0.12
C SER A 101 -2.93 7.08 -1.12
N VAL A 102 -4.14 7.20 -1.67
CA VAL A 102 -4.64 6.28 -2.69
C VAL A 102 -4.34 6.89 -4.05
N GLU A 103 -3.63 6.15 -4.89
CA GLU A 103 -3.21 6.64 -6.19
C GLU A 103 -3.57 5.65 -7.29
N PHE A 104 -3.80 6.17 -8.48
CA PHE A 104 -3.99 5.37 -9.69
C PHE A 104 -3.02 5.84 -10.75
N SER A 105 -2.25 4.90 -11.27
CA SER A 105 -1.33 5.12 -12.38
C SER A 105 -1.87 4.39 -13.61
N ALA A 106 -1.80 5.05 -14.78
CA ALA A 106 -2.20 4.45 -16.05
C ALA A 106 -1.42 3.16 -16.33
N ARG A 107 -0.22 3.05 -15.80
CA ARG A 107 0.71 1.96 -16.07
C ARG A 107 0.64 0.83 -15.04
N TYR A 108 0.49 1.19 -13.76
CA TYR A 108 0.60 0.23 -12.66
C TYR A 108 -0.71 -0.01 -11.90
N GLY A 109 -1.76 0.75 -12.22
CA GLY A 109 -3.06 0.59 -11.58
C GLY A 109 -3.16 1.24 -10.21
N LEU A 110 -4.07 0.75 -9.39
CA LEU A 110 -4.30 1.25 -8.04
C LEU A 110 -3.18 0.83 -7.10
N SER A 111 -2.75 1.77 -6.25
CA SER A 111 -1.76 1.50 -5.22
C SER A 111 -1.95 2.45 -4.04
N LEU A 112 -1.41 2.04 -2.89
CA LEU A 112 -1.27 2.91 -1.74
C LEU A 112 0.16 3.46 -1.73
N HIS A 113 0.29 4.79 -1.76
CA HIS A 113 1.58 5.43 -1.61
C HIS A 113 1.82 5.67 -0.12
N ILE A 114 2.69 4.88 0.48
CA ILE A 114 2.98 4.96 1.92
C ILE A 114 3.92 6.13 2.17
N GLU A 115 3.45 7.06 2.99
CA GLU A 115 4.22 8.25 3.38
C GLU A 115 4.97 8.01 4.69
N ASP A 116 4.42 7.19 5.57
CA ASP A 116 5.02 6.87 6.86
C ASP A 116 4.43 5.58 7.41
N ILE A 117 5.15 4.95 8.33
CA ILE A 117 4.70 3.78 9.07
C ILE A 117 4.93 4.05 10.54
N GLU A 118 3.93 3.75 11.37
CA GLU A 118 3.99 3.99 12.80
C GLU A 118 4.53 2.75 13.54
N PRO A 119 5.81 2.77 13.98
CA PRO A 119 6.39 1.57 14.60
C PRO A 119 5.81 1.23 15.98
N ILE A 120 5.34 2.23 16.72
CA ILE A 120 4.71 2.01 18.02
C ILE A 120 3.49 1.09 17.91
N TYR A 121 2.73 1.25 16.84
CA TYR A 121 1.56 0.40 16.61
C TYR A 121 1.94 -1.07 16.42
N THR A 122 2.97 -1.34 15.62
CA THR A 122 3.45 -2.71 15.39
C THR A 122 4.01 -3.31 16.68
N LEU A 123 4.73 -2.51 17.46
CA LEU A 123 5.27 -2.95 18.74
C LEU A 123 4.15 -3.37 19.69
N GLY A 124 3.07 -2.60 19.75
CA GLY A 124 1.89 -2.94 20.54
C GLY A 124 1.23 -4.24 20.10
N GLU A 125 1.13 -4.45 18.79
CA GLU A 125 0.58 -5.69 18.23
C GLU A 125 1.47 -6.89 18.58
N MET A 126 2.78 -6.75 18.49
CA MET A 126 3.73 -7.81 18.87
C MET A 126 3.59 -8.19 20.34
N GLU A 127 3.47 -7.22 21.23
CA GLU A 127 3.28 -7.46 22.65
C GLU A 127 1.94 -8.14 22.94
N ARG A 128 0.89 -7.73 22.27
CA ARG A 128 -0.44 -8.32 22.41
C ARG A 128 -0.44 -9.77 21.97
N ASN A 129 0.17 -10.08 20.84
CA ASN A 129 0.29 -11.44 20.34
C ASN A 129 1.11 -12.33 21.29
N ARG A 130 2.14 -11.77 21.90
CA ARG A 130 2.96 -12.49 22.88
C ARG A 130 2.13 -12.85 24.11
N ARG A 131 1.26 -11.96 24.58
CA ARG A 131 0.38 -12.22 25.72
C ARG A 131 -0.67 -13.27 25.40
N GLU A 132 -1.20 -13.26 24.20
CA GLU A 132 -2.24 -14.19 23.77
C GLU A 132 -1.73 -15.61 23.55
N THR A 133 -0.42 -15.78 23.37
CA THR A 133 0.18 -17.10 23.13
C THR A 133 0.55 -17.85 24.40
N ILE A 134 0.35 -17.26 25.55
CA ILE A 134 0.71 -17.91 26.84
C ILE A 134 -0.45 -18.71 27.40
#